data_eb9b09864eb3bd3afa9611e3f589ec16
#
_entry.id   eb9b09864eb3bd3afa9611e3f589ec16
#
_cell.length_a   1.000
_cell.length_b   1.000
_cell.length_c   1.000
_cell.angle_alpha   90.00
_cell.angle_beta   90.00
_cell.angle_gamma   90.00
#
_symmetry.space_group_name_H-M   'P 1'
#
loop_
_entity.id
_entity.type
_entity.pdbx_description
1 polymer ?
#
loop_
_entity_poly.entity_id
_entity_poly.type
_entity_poly.pdbx_seq_one_letter_code
_entity_poly.pdbx_strand_id
1 'polypeptide(L)'
;MLRRYWRVRMQYPKELTDALELIWGEGMLSPGGPEKVADMLEGMDISGRHVLDIGSGLGGIDVLLAIKHGAAAVIGIDVEPQLIKSASNLAARKGLTGRVSFQLVSRGRLPFADTTFDLVFSKDAMLHIGNKLALYSEVLRLLKPAGWFIAADWFWSEGAAKSKIVNSWFRESQSNFAFTPPAAALQALIDAGFAEPTVTDLRHELQKTTREEVSLLKGPVGQKLVTILGREIADSRLASAESRQAALDSGDLIPCYLKGRRPS
;
A
#
# COMPACT_ATOMS: atom_id res chain seq x y z
N MET A 1 21.37 -16.86 -32.93
CA MET A 1 20.24 -17.24 -32.06
C MET A 1 20.46 -16.65 -30.69
N LEU A 2 20.03 -15.42 -30.44
CA LEU A 2 20.20 -14.70 -29.16
C LEU A 2 18.99 -15.04 -28.26
N ARG A 3 19.20 -15.87 -27.24
CA ARG A 3 18.20 -16.06 -26.15
C ARG A 3 18.00 -14.73 -25.45
N ARG A 4 16.90 -14.02 -25.74
CA ARG A 4 16.38 -12.94 -24.93
C ARG A 4 15.95 -13.54 -23.59
N TYR A 5 16.81 -13.46 -22.58
CA TYR A 5 16.40 -13.67 -21.19
C TYR A 5 15.42 -12.56 -20.84
N TRP A 6 14.16 -12.92 -20.66
CA TRP A 6 13.19 -12.09 -19.98
C TRP A 6 13.66 -11.97 -18.54
N ARG A 7 14.42 -10.93 -18.21
CA ARG A 7 14.57 -10.50 -16.82
C ARG A 7 13.19 -10.04 -16.39
N VAL A 8 12.54 -10.79 -15.50
CA VAL A 8 11.42 -10.28 -14.71
C VAL A 8 11.98 -9.05 -13.98
N ARG A 9 11.56 -7.86 -14.39
CA ARG A 9 12.03 -6.62 -13.80
C ARG A 9 11.43 -6.60 -12.39
N MET A 10 12.25 -6.69 -11.34
CA MET A 10 11.81 -6.55 -9.97
C MET A 10 11.13 -5.18 -9.84
N GLN A 11 9.91 -5.16 -9.32
CA GLN A 11 9.15 -3.93 -9.17
C GLN A 11 9.75 -3.02 -8.09
N TYR A 12 10.40 -3.62 -7.09
CA TYR A 12 11.04 -2.94 -5.96
C TYR A 12 12.52 -3.34 -5.83
N PRO A 13 13.43 -2.81 -6.66
CA PRO A 13 14.87 -3.02 -6.49
C PRO A 13 15.34 -2.40 -5.16
N LYS A 14 16.47 -2.91 -4.65
CA LYS A 14 16.98 -2.52 -3.32
C LYS A 14 17.21 -1.00 -3.20
N GLU A 15 17.76 -0.37 -4.23
CA GLU A 15 18.02 1.06 -4.27
C GLU A 15 16.72 1.88 -4.12
N LEU A 16 15.61 1.39 -4.69
CA LEU A 16 14.32 2.01 -4.51
C LEU A 16 13.80 1.86 -3.08
N THR A 17 13.86 0.65 -2.52
CA THR A 17 13.39 0.43 -1.13
C THR A 17 14.21 1.21 -0.12
N ASP A 18 15.54 1.28 -0.30
CA ASP A 18 16.43 2.09 0.55
C ASP A 18 16.07 3.59 0.47
N ALA A 19 15.77 4.09 -0.74
CA ALA A 19 15.32 5.48 -0.91
C ALA A 19 13.99 5.75 -0.20
N LEU A 20 13.03 4.82 -0.31
CA LEU A 20 11.71 4.96 0.29
C LEU A 20 11.79 4.90 1.83
N GLU A 21 12.61 4.02 2.39
CA GLU A 21 12.86 3.98 3.84
C GLU A 21 13.55 5.26 4.36
N LEU A 22 14.44 5.87 3.58
CA LEU A 22 15.05 7.16 3.93
C LEU A 22 14.04 8.31 3.95
N ILE A 23 13.02 8.26 3.10
CA ILE A 23 11.97 9.28 2.99
C ILE A 23 10.90 9.06 4.07
N TRP A 24 10.41 7.83 4.24
CA TRP A 24 9.21 7.53 5.01
C TRP A 24 9.43 6.73 6.29
N GLY A 25 10.65 6.28 6.54
CA GLY A 25 11.05 5.54 7.74
C GLY A 25 11.20 4.04 7.54
N GLU A 26 11.79 3.38 8.52
CA GLU A 26 12.13 1.94 8.51
C GLU A 26 10.88 1.09 8.22
N GLY A 27 10.97 0.24 7.22
CA GLY A 27 9.91 -0.68 6.81
C GLY A 27 8.78 -0.06 6.00
N MET A 28 8.87 1.24 5.61
CA MET A 28 7.82 1.94 4.89
C MET A 28 8.15 2.12 3.40
N LEU A 29 7.20 1.80 2.53
CA LEU A 29 7.29 1.98 1.08
C LEU A 29 6.37 3.07 0.54
N SER A 30 5.57 3.70 1.40
CA SER A 30 4.57 4.69 1.00
C SER A 30 4.37 5.79 2.05
N PRO A 31 3.82 6.96 1.67
CA PRO A 31 3.68 8.13 2.55
C PRO A 31 2.81 7.90 3.79
N GLY A 32 3.03 8.68 4.84
CA GLY A 32 2.11 8.86 5.97
C GLY A 32 2.42 8.07 7.23
N GLY A 33 3.44 7.19 7.19
CA GLY A 33 4.00 6.58 8.40
C GLY A 33 3.01 6.00 9.42
N PRO A 34 3.40 6.00 10.71
CA PRO A 34 2.55 5.48 11.81
C PRO A 34 1.25 6.24 12.01
N GLU A 35 1.24 7.56 11.77
CA GLU A 35 0.07 8.42 11.94
C GLU A 35 -1.04 7.99 11.00
N LYS A 36 -0.70 7.70 9.74
CA LYS A 36 -1.68 7.25 8.74
C LYS A 36 -2.30 5.90 9.09
N VAL A 37 -1.54 4.98 9.66
CA VAL A 37 -2.06 3.69 10.14
C VAL A 37 -3.03 3.92 11.30
N ALA A 38 -2.72 4.85 12.21
CA ALA A 38 -3.61 5.22 13.32
C ALA A 38 -4.93 5.83 12.80
N ASP A 39 -4.88 6.74 11.82
CA ASP A 39 -6.07 7.33 11.19
C ASP A 39 -6.94 6.27 10.50
N MET A 40 -6.33 5.31 9.79
CA MET A 40 -7.06 4.20 9.17
C MET A 40 -7.83 3.36 10.17
N LEU A 41 -7.27 3.20 11.38
CA LEU A 41 -7.84 2.41 12.48
C LEU A 41 -8.66 3.25 13.46
N GLU A 42 -8.91 4.54 13.17
CA GLU A 42 -9.66 5.42 14.05
C GLU A 42 -11.04 4.82 14.41
N GLY A 43 -11.35 4.80 15.71
CA GLY A 43 -12.56 4.20 16.24
C GLY A 43 -12.58 2.67 16.30
N MET A 44 -11.47 2.00 15.99
CA MET A 44 -11.37 0.54 15.99
C MET A 44 -10.32 0.04 16.96
N ASP A 45 -10.72 -0.91 17.81
CA ASP A 45 -9.80 -1.67 18.65
C ASP A 45 -9.47 -3.02 17.96
N ILE A 46 -8.22 -3.18 17.57
CA ILE A 46 -7.69 -4.42 17.02
C ILE A 46 -6.85 -5.23 18.00
N SER A 47 -6.85 -4.83 19.28
CA SER A 47 -6.15 -5.56 20.33
C SER A 47 -6.65 -7.01 20.41
N GLY A 48 -5.72 -7.95 20.44
CA GLY A 48 -6.06 -9.38 20.46
C GLY A 48 -6.59 -9.95 19.15
N ARG A 49 -6.66 -9.18 18.05
CA ARG A 49 -7.20 -9.62 16.75
C ARG A 49 -6.15 -10.28 15.88
N HIS A 50 -6.61 -11.14 14.95
CA HIS A 50 -5.83 -11.74 13.88
C HIS A 50 -5.99 -10.89 12.62
N VAL A 51 -4.89 -10.36 12.11
CA VAL A 51 -4.85 -9.43 10.98
C VAL A 51 -4.12 -10.06 9.79
N LEU A 52 -4.70 -9.91 8.60
CA LEU A 52 -4.00 -10.11 7.33
C LEU A 52 -3.67 -8.75 6.75
N ASP A 53 -2.40 -8.50 6.39
CA ASP A 53 -1.98 -7.32 5.63
C ASP A 53 -1.65 -7.71 4.18
N ILE A 54 -2.44 -7.19 3.22
CA ILE A 54 -2.26 -7.46 1.79
C ILE A 54 -1.34 -6.40 1.17
N GLY A 55 -0.17 -6.84 0.71
CA GLY A 55 0.88 -5.98 0.20
C GLY A 55 1.74 -5.42 1.31
N SER A 56 2.22 -6.29 2.19
CA SER A 56 2.97 -5.93 3.40
C SER A 56 4.30 -5.21 3.13
N GLY A 57 4.83 -5.30 1.91
CA GLY A 57 6.08 -4.64 1.54
C GLY A 57 7.24 -5.04 2.44
N LEU A 58 7.86 -4.05 3.08
CA LEU A 58 8.98 -4.26 4.03
C LEU A 58 8.55 -4.58 5.47
N GLY A 59 7.24 -4.68 5.74
CA GLY A 59 6.70 -5.14 7.03
C GLY A 59 6.58 -4.07 8.12
N GLY A 60 6.82 -2.79 7.80
CA GLY A 60 6.74 -1.72 8.80
C GLY A 60 5.35 -1.55 9.38
N ILE A 61 4.31 -1.67 8.54
CA ILE A 61 2.91 -1.60 8.97
C ILE A 61 2.56 -2.79 9.87
N ASP A 62 2.97 -4.01 9.50
CA ASP A 62 2.73 -5.21 10.30
C ASP A 62 3.31 -5.09 11.71
N VAL A 63 4.53 -4.52 11.81
CA VAL A 63 5.19 -4.22 13.09
C VAL A 63 4.36 -3.21 13.90
N LEU A 64 3.82 -2.16 13.26
CA LEU A 64 2.97 -1.17 13.93
C LEU A 64 1.66 -1.79 14.41
N LEU A 65 0.98 -2.59 13.58
CA LEU A 65 -0.26 -3.28 13.94
C LEU A 65 -0.05 -4.17 15.18
N ALA A 66 1.09 -4.85 15.25
CA ALA A 66 1.44 -5.67 16.39
C ALA A 66 1.80 -4.82 17.63
N ILE A 67 2.76 -3.89 17.55
CA ILE A 67 3.32 -3.20 18.71
C ILE A 67 2.40 -2.08 19.20
N LYS A 68 1.93 -1.22 18.29
CA LYS A 68 1.17 -0.01 18.63
C LYS A 68 -0.32 -0.28 18.83
N HIS A 69 -0.88 -1.18 18.00
CA HIS A 69 -2.32 -1.43 17.99
C HIS A 69 -2.72 -2.76 18.63
N GLY A 70 -1.76 -3.53 19.15
CA GLY A 70 -2.04 -4.67 20.01
C GLY A 70 -2.56 -5.92 19.29
N ALA A 71 -2.49 -6.01 17.94
CA ALA A 71 -2.92 -7.22 17.22
C ALA A 71 -2.24 -8.47 17.78
N ALA A 72 -2.97 -9.55 18.02
CA ALA A 72 -2.43 -10.80 18.57
C ALA A 72 -1.53 -11.53 17.56
N ALA A 73 -1.95 -11.51 16.29
CA ALA A 73 -1.18 -12.08 15.19
C ALA A 73 -1.37 -11.22 13.93
N VAL A 74 -0.27 -10.99 13.21
CA VAL A 74 -0.29 -10.31 11.91
C VAL A 74 0.39 -11.21 10.89
N ILE A 75 -0.29 -11.47 9.78
CA ILE A 75 0.28 -12.16 8.62
C ILE A 75 0.34 -11.16 7.48
N GLY A 76 1.56 -10.74 7.12
CA GLY A 76 1.79 -9.93 5.94
C GLY A 76 1.99 -10.79 4.70
N ILE A 77 1.36 -10.42 3.58
CA ILE A 77 1.57 -11.12 2.31
C ILE A 77 2.04 -10.16 1.23
N ASP A 78 2.93 -10.64 0.38
CA ASP A 78 3.42 -9.91 -0.78
C ASP A 78 3.75 -10.88 -1.92
N VAL A 79 3.86 -10.36 -3.15
CA VAL A 79 4.24 -11.13 -4.35
C VAL A 79 5.73 -11.05 -4.66
N GLU A 80 6.47 -10.17 -3.97
CA GLU A 80 7.90 -9.91 -4.18
C GLU A 80 8.76 -10.64 -3.14
N PRO A 81 9.53 -11.69 -3.52
CA PRO A 81 10.29 -12.51 -2.56
C PRO A 81 11.29 -11.71 -1.71
N GLN A 82 11.92 -10.67 -2.29
CA GLN A 82 12.88 -9.83 -1.58
C GLN A 82 12.22 -8.96 -0.51
N LEU A 83 10.98 -8.50 -0.72
CA LEU A 83 10.23 -7.75 0.28
C LEU A 83 9.87 -8.66 1.46
N ILE A 84 9.35 -9.86 1.20
CA ILE A 84 9.06 -10.87 2.24
C ILE A 84 10.30 -11.19 3.07
N LYS A 85 11.48 -11.36 2.44
CA LYS A 85 12.73 -11.59 3.17
C LYS A 85 13.10 -10.41 4.06
N SER A 86 13.00 -9.18 3.56
CA SER A 86 13.30 -7.97 4.30
C SER A 86 12.34 -7.76 5.48
N ALA A 87 11.03 -7.96 5.25
CA ALA A 87 10.00 -7.88 6.27
C ALA A 87 10.20 -8.91 7.38
N SER A 88 10.52 -10.16 7.03
CA SER A 88 10.84 -11.22 8.02
C SER A 88 12.05 -10.85 8.88
N ASN A 89 13.09 -10.28 8.27
CA ASN A 89 14.26 -9.79 9.00
C ASN A 89 13.89 -8.61 9.93
N LEU A 90 13.02 -7.70 9.49
CA LEU A 90 12.54 -6.60 10.33
C LEU A 90 11.79 -7.14 11.56
N ALA A 91 10.83 -8.04 11.38
CA ALA A 91 10.10 -8.65 12.49
C ALA A 91 11.04 -9.38 13.47
N ALA A 92 12.04 -10.10 12.96
CA ALA A 92 13.06 -10.77 13.81
C ALA A 92 13.88 -9.76 14.63
N ARG A 93 14.35 -8.68 14.02
CA ARG A 93 15.08 -7.61 14.75
C ARG A 93 14.23 -6.93 15.82
N LYS A 94 12.91 -6.85 15.61
CA LYS A 94 11.94 -6.29 16.58
C LYS A 94 11.47 -7.30 17.63
N GLY A 95 11.93 -8.56 17.59
CA GLY A 95 11.52 -9.61 18.53
C GLY A 95 10.09 -10.11 18.34
N LEU A 96 9.56 -10.05 17.13
CA LEU A 96 8.13 -10.31 16.82
C LEU A 96 7.88 -11.62 16.08
N THR A 97 8.86 -12.51 15.91
CA THR A 97 8.77 -13.74 15.11
C THR A 97 7.62 -14.69 15.49
N GLY A 98 7.13 -14.62 16.73
CA GLY A 98 5.97 -15.42 17.19
C GLY A 98 4.63 -14.73 16.98
N ARG A 99 4.62 -13.47 16.51
CA ARG A 99 3.43 -12.63 16.44
C ARG A 99 3.23 -12.02 15.05
N VAL A 100 4.30 -11.77 14.33
CA VAL A 100 4.28 -11.23 12.97
C VAL A 100 5.00 -12.23 12.06
N SER A 101 4.35 -12.63 10.99
CA SER A 101 4.91 -13.52 9.98
C SER A 101 4.63 -13.01 8.59
N PHE A 102 5.45 -13.43 7.61
CA PHE A 102 5.31 -12.98 6.22
C PHE A 102 5.28 -14.17 5.28
N GLN A 103 4.40 -14.10 4.28
CA GLN A 103 4.22 -15.18 3.32
C GLN A 103 4.24 -14.66 1.88
N LEU A 104 5.08 -15.28 1.05
CA LEU A 104 5.06 -15.07 -0.39
C LEU A 104 3.79 -15.71 -0.97
N VAL A 105 3.06 -14.93 -1.77
CA VAL A 105 1.85 -15.41 -2.43
C VAL A 105 1.90 -15.14 -3.93
N SER A 106 1.04 -15.84 -4.68
CA SER A 106 0.78 -15.55 -6.07
C SER A 106 -0.56 -14.82 -6.22
N ARG A 107 -0.74 -14.12 -7.33
CA ARG A 107 -2.02 -13.49 -7.67
C ARG A 107 -3.13 -14.54 -7.78
N GLY A 108 -4.32 -14.23 -7.30
CA GLY A 108 -5.50 -15.09 -7.33
C GLY A 108 -5.98 -15.48 -5.94
N ARG A 109 -6.50 -16.70 -5.79
CA ARG A 109 -6.97 -17.18 -4.49
C ARG A 109 -5.82 -17.30 -3.50
N LEU A 110 -6.00 -16.71 -2.32
CA LEU A 110 -4.99 -16.70 -1.26
C LEU A 110 -5.01 -18.03 -0.48
N PRO A 111 -3.86 -18.53 0.02
CA PRO A 111 -3.71 -19.85 0.62
C PRO A 111 -4.16 -19.88 2.09
N PHE A 112 -5.30 -19.29 2.39
CA PHE A 112 -5.90 -19.27 3.73
C PHE A 112 -7.31 -19.83 3.69
N ALA A 113 -7.72 -20.44 4.79
CA ALA A 113 -9.08 -20.92 4.99
C ALA A 113 -10.07 -19.74 5.01
N ASP A 114 -11.33 -20.04 4.72
CA ASP A 114 -12.41 -19.06 4.86
C ASP A 114 -12.53 -18.64 6.34
N THR A 115 -13.00 -17.44 6.60
CA THR A 115 -13.31 -16.94 7.95
C THR A 115 -12.14 -17.02 8.95
N THR A 116 -10.93 -16.67 8.48
CA THR A 116 -9.69 -16.76 9.28
C THR A 116 -9.39 -15.48 10.06
N PHE A 117 -9.62 -14.31 9.46
CA PHE A 117 -9.13 -13.04 9.99
C PHE A 117 -10.24 -12.16 10.55
N ASP A 118 -9.92 -11.46 11.63
CA ASP A 118 -10.79 -10.45 12.24
C ASP A 118 -10.72 -9.13 11.46
N LEU A 119 -9.56 -8.85 10.85
CA LEU A 119 -9.28 -7.69 10.02
C LEU A 119 -8.46 -8.09 8.80
N VAL A 120 -8.86 -7.64 7.62
CA VAL A 120 -7.99 -7.56 6.45
C VAL A 120 -7.63 -6.10 6.23
N PHE A 121 -6.34 -5.82 6.25
CA PHE A 121 -5.74 -4.50 6.09
C PHE A 121 -4.98 -4.42 4.76
N SER A 122 -4.89 -3.24 4.16
CA SER A 122 -3.99 -3.00 3.02
C SER A 122 -3.69 -1.52 2.90
N LYS A 123 -2.46 -1.16 2.55
CA LYS A 123 -2.09 0.23 2.29
C LYS A 123 -1.22 0.35 1.04
N ASP A 124 -1.73 1.12 0.05
CA ASP A 124 -1.04 1.46 -1.20
C ASP A 124 -0.54 0.23 -2.01
N ALA A 125 -1.30 -0.88 -1.98
CA ALA A 125 -0.94 -2.14 -2.65
C ALA A 125 -1.98 -2.62 -3.65
N MET A 126 -3.27 -2.41 -3.38
CA MET A 126 -4.35 -2.93 -4.23
C MET A 126 -4.45 -2.22 -5.58
N LEU A 127 -3.83 -1.04 -5.73
CA LEU A 127 -3.74 -0.31 -7.01
C LEU A 127 -3.04 -1.13 -8.11
N HIS A 128 -2.34 -2.19 -7.77
CA HIS A 128 -1.72 -3.11 -8.72
C HIS A 128 -2.64 -4.25 -9.20
N ILE A 129 -3.88 -4.33 -8.67
CA ILE A 129 -4.83 -5.42 -8.93
C ILE A 129 -6.04 -4.87 -9.70
N GLY A 130 -6.16 -5.23 -10.98
CA GLY A 130 -7.20 -4.66 -11.86
C GLY A 130 -8.61 -5.20 -11.59
N ASN A 131 -8.76 -6.48 -11.25
CA ASN A 131 -10.07 -7.05 -10.97
C ASN A 131 -10.45 -6.82 -9.49
N LYS A 132 -11.07 -5.65 -9.21
CA LYS A 132 -11.47 -5.26 -7.86
C LYS A 132 -12.55 -6.16 -7.27
N LEU A 133 -13.52 -6.60 -8.07
CA LEU A 133 -14.57 -7.50 -7.60
C LEU A 133 -13.99 -8.84 -7.13
N ALA A 134 -13.12 -9.45 -7.91
CA ALA A 134 -12.46 -10.71 -7.50
C ALA A 134 -11.61 -10.52 -6.24
N LEU A 135 -10.88 -9.40 -6.13
CA LEU A 135 -10.08 -9.06 -4.95
C LEU A 135 -10.97 -8.92 -3.71
N TYR A 136 -12.02 -8.12 -3.79
CA TYR A 136 -12.90 -7.87 -2.63
C TYR A 136 -13.73 -9.10 -2.24
N SER A 137 -14.13 -9.93 -3.21
CA SER A 137 -14.76 -11.23 -2.91
C SER A 137 -13.80 -12.16 -2.15
N GLU A 138 -12.52 -12.16 -2.50
CA GLU A 138 -11.51 -12.95 -1.79
C GLU A 138 -11.27 -12.40 -0.38
N VAL A 139 -11.18 -11.07 -0.22
CA VAL A 139 -11.10 -10.42 1.09
C VAL A 139 -12.30 -10.80 1.96
N LEU A 140 -13.52 -10.71 1.40
CA LEU A 140 -14.75 -11.09 2.13
C LEU A 140 -14.72 -12.55 2.58
N ARG A 141 -14.26 -13.47 1.71
CA ARG A 141 -14.12 -14.90 2.06
C ARG A 141 -13.23 -15.10 3.28
N LEU A 142 -12.13 -14.37 3.36
CA LEU A 142 -11.12 -14.51 4.41
C LEU A 142 -11.54 -13.92 5.76
N LEU A 143 -12.42 -12.93 5.77
CA LEU A 143 -12.90 -12.29 6.98
C LEU A 143 -13.82 -13.24 7.78
N LYS A 144 -13.73 -13.21 9.09
CA LYS A 144 -14.73 -13.79 10.00
C LYS A 144 -16.07 -13.04 9.88
N PRO A 145 -17.22 -13.63 10.26
CA PRO A 145 -18.46 -12.89 10.41
C PRO A 145 -18.24 -11.63 11.25
N ALA A 146 -18.81 -10.50 10.84
CA ALA A 146 -18.61 -9.17 11.42
C ALA A 146 -17.16 -8.64 11.41
N GLY A 147 -16.22 -9.31 10.72
CA GLY A 147 -14.85 -8.84 10.51
C GLY A 147 -14.78 -7.63 9.58
N TRP A 148 -13.68 -6.88 9.65
CA TRP A 148 -13.50 -5.64 8.93
C TRP A 148 -12.49 -5.75 7.81
N PHE A 149 -12.78 -5.08 6.70
CA PHE A 149 -11.83 -4.71 5.67
C PHE A 149 -11.53 -3.22 5.77
N ILE A 150 -10.24 -2.85 5.82
CA ILE A 150 -9.77 -1.48 5.83
C ILE A 150 -8.61 -1.35 4.86
N ALA A 151 -8.71 -0.41 3.94
CA ALA A 151 -7.60 -0.09 3.05
C ALA A 151 -7.43 1.41 2.83
N ALA A 152 -6.20 1.81 2.54
CA ALA A 152 -5.88 3.08 1.90
C ALA A 152 -5.31 2.77 0.52
N ASP A 153 -5.83 3.42 -0.51
CA ASP A 153 -5.35 3.17 -1.87
C ASP A 153 -5.58 4.39 -2.79
N TRP A 154 -5.00 4.32 -3.97
CA TRP A 154 -5.04 5.37 -4.97
C TRP A 154 -6.02 5.02 -6.09
N PHE A 155 -6.80 5.99 -6.47
CA PHE A 155 -7.80 5.94 -7.53
C PHE A 155 -7.59 7.10 -8.49
N TRP A 156 -8.30 7.11 -9.60
CA TRP A 156 -8.30 8.23 -10.52
C TRP A 156 -9.71 8.75 -10.80
N SER A 157 -9.82 9.99 -11.25
CA SER A 157 -11.08 10.55 -11.73
C SER A 157 -11.49 9.91 -13.06
N GLU A 158 -12.77 10.01 -13.39
CA GLU A 158 -13.24 9.61 -14.71
C GLU A 158 -12.52 10.42 -15.80
N GLY A 159 -11.95 9.72 -16.79
CA GLY A 159 -11.18 10.36 -17.84
C GLY A 159 -9.70 10.61 -17.55
N ALA A 160 -9.24 10.45 -16.31
CA ALA A 160 -7.83 10.66 -15.94
C ALA A 160 -6.83 9.75 -16.72
N ALA A 161 -7.29 8.62 -17.23
CA ALA A 161 -6.48 7.75 -18.11
C ALA A 161 -5.95 8.47 -19.36
N LYS A 162 -6.60 9.55 -19.81
CA LYS A 162 -6.17 10.41 -20.93
C LYS A 162 -5.36 11.62 -20.48
N SER A 163 -5.23 11.84 -19.17
CA SER A 163 -4.49 12.98 -18.61
C SER A 163 -3.00 12.85 -18.87
N LYS A 164 -2.39 13.91 -19.42
CA LYS A 164 -0.94 13.98 -19.60
C LYS A 164 -0.20 14.01 -18.26
N ILE A 165 -0.83 14.59 -17.23
CA ILE A 165 -0.28 14.71 -15.88
C ILE A 165 -0.16 13.33 -15.25
N VAL A 166 -1.25 12.53 -15.24
CA VAL A 166 -1.23 11.16 -14.71
C VAL A 166 -0.25 10.27 -15.49
N ASN A 167 -0.23 10.39 -16.80
CA ASN A 167 0.71 9.64 -17.65
C ASN A 167 2.17 10.04 -17.40
N SER A 168 2.45 11.29 -17.00
CA SER A 168 3.78 11.70 -16.57
C SER A 168 4.17 10.99 -15.28
N TRP A 169 3.29 11.00 -14.29
CA TRP A 169 3.55 10.30 -13.03
C TRP A 169 3.77 8.79 -13.22
N PHE A 170 3.02 8.14 -14.10
CA PHE A 170 3.23 6.71 -14.40
C PHE A 170 4.63 6.44 -14.97
N ARG A 171 5.13 7.32 -15.85
CA ARG A 171 6.50 7.20 -16.37
C ARG A 171 7.54 7.38 -15.28
N GLU A 172 7.37 8.40 -14.43
CA GLU A 172 8.32 8.74 -13.36
C GLU A 172 8.32 7.69 -12.24
N SER A 173 7.15 7.14 -11.90
CA SER A 173 7.03 6.10 -10.87
C SER A 173 7.57 4.74 -11.31
N GLN A 174 7.67 4.50 -12.63
CA GLN A 174 8.06 3.22 -13.24
C GLN A 174 7.20 2.04 -12.77
N SER A 175 5.97 2.30 -12.32
CA SER A 175 5.05 1.32 -11.74
C SER A 175 3.89 0.99 -12.68
N ASN A 176 3.41 -0.25 -12.60
CA ASN A 176 2.21 -0.69 -13.31
C ASN A 176 1.00 -0.55 -12.39
N PHE A 177 0.20 0.49 -12.63
CA PHE A 177 -1.01 0.74 -11.87
C PHE A 177 -2.26 0.30 -12.63
N ALA A 178 -3.23 -0.25 -11.89
CA ALA A 178 -4.54 -0.66 -12.39
C ALA A 178 -5.64 0.16 -11.67
N PHE A 179 -5.56 1.48 -11.85
CA PHE A 179 -6.50 2.40 -11.20
C PHE A 179 -7.92 2.24 -11.71
N THR A 180 -8.87 2.48 -10.83
CA THR A 180 -10.31 2.58 -11.11
C THR A 180 -10.83 3.86 -10.48
N PRO A 181 -11.99 4.40 -10.92
CA PRO A 181 -12.67 5.47 -10.20
C PRO A 181 -13.13 5.00 -8.80
N PRO A 182 -13.18 5.90 -7.78
CA PRO A 182 -13.67 5.54 -6.44
C PRO A 182 -15.08 4.93 -6.45
N ALA A 183 -15.99 5.43 -7.30
CA ALA A 183 -17.34 4.88 -7.46
C ALA A 183 -17.33 3.42 -7.93
N ALA A 184 -16.44 3.06 -8.85
CA ALA A 184 -16.30 1.67 -9.29
C ALA A 184 -15.75 0.75 -8.20
N ALA A 185 -14.86 1.26 -7.34
CA ALA A 185 -14.38 0.50 -6.17
C ALA A 185 -15.50 0.30 -5.13
N LEU A 186 -16.30 1.33 -4.86
CA LEU A 186 -17.48 1.23 -3.98
C LEU A 186 -18.47 0.20 -4.52
N GLN A 187 -18.81 0.26 -5.82
CA GLN A 187 -19.70 -0.71 -6.43
C GLN A 187 -19.16 -2.13 -6.32
N ALA A 188 -17.84 -2.33 -6.54
CA ALA A 188 -17.23 -3.64 -6.41
C ALA A 188 -17.25 -4.18 -4.96
N LEU A 189 -17.19 -3.33 -3.93
CA LEU A 189 -17.39 -3.72 -2.53
C LEU A 189 -18.83 -4.15 -2.27
N ILE A 190 -19.82 -3.41 -2.80
CA ILE A 190 -21.24 -3.77 -2.72
C ILE A 190 -21.50 -5.11 -3.40
N ASP A 191 -21.01 -5.28 -4.63
CA ASP A 191 -21.20 -6.49 -5.43
C ASP A 191 -20.50 -7.73 -4.79
N ALA A 192 -19.39 -7.51 -4.07
CA ALA A 192 -18.72 -8.55 -3.30
C ALA A 192 -19.50 -8.97 -2.04
N GLY A 193 -20.47 -8.18 -1.58
CA GLY A 193 -21.33 -8.48 -0.44
C GLY A 193 -20.89 -7.86 0.89
N PHE A 194 -20.08 -6.81 0.89
CA PHE A 194 -19.76 -6.06 2.11
C PHE A 194 -20.98 -5.29 2.62
N ALA A 195 -21.17 -5.29 3.93
CA ALA A 195 -22.14 -4.43 4.61
C ALA A 195 -21.55 -3.02 4.80
N GLU A 196 -22.38 -2.01 4.53
CA GLU A 196 -22.07 -0.59 4.74
C GLU A 196 -20.69 -0.15 4.19
N PRO A 197 -20.33 -0.52 2.94
CA PRO A 197 -19.03 -0.16 2.42
C PRO A 197 -18.92 1.36 2.22
N THR A 198 -17.76 1.92 2.55
CA THR A 198 -17.45 3.34 2.33
C THR A 198 -16.16 3.51 1.54
N VAL A 199 -16.12 4.56 0.73
CA VAL A 199 -14.93 5.06 0.04
C VAL A 199 -14.83 6.56 0.33
N THR A 200 -13.83 6.96 1.12
CA THR A 200 -13.66 8.34 1.59
C THR A 200 -12.50 9.00 0.87
N ASP A 201 -12.74 10.11 0.22
CA ASP A 201 -11.74 10.90 -0.50
C ASP A 201 -10.79 11.62 0.47
N LEU A 202 -9.49 11.46 0.26
CA LEU A 202 -8.42 12.02 1.09
C LEU A 202 -7.56 13.05 0.34
N ARG A 203 -8.01 13.54 -0.82
CA ARG A 203 -7.20 14.45 -1.65
C ARG A 203 -6.68 15.65 -0.89
N HIS A 204 -7.54 16.31 -0.15
CA HIS A 204 -7.18 17.53 0.59
C HIS A 204 -6.05 17.27 1.60
N GLU A 205 -6.11 16.16 2.30
CA GLU A 205 -5.11 15.77 3.29
C GLU A 205 -3.78 15.37 2.63
N LEU A 206 -3.85 14.52 1.60
CA LEU A 206 -2.64 14.04 0.93
C LEU A 206 -1.97 15.10 0.05
N GLN A 207 -2.67 16.11 -0.44
CA GLN A 207 -2.06 17.27 -1.08
C GLN A 207 -1.07 17.96 -0.14
N LYS A 208 -1.42 18.15 1.14
CA LYS A 208 -0.52 18.72 2.15
C LYS A 208 0.70 17.82 2.36
N THR A 209 0.48 16.55 2.65
CA THR A 209 1.55 15.57 2.91
C THR A 209 2.52 15.46 1.73
N THR A 210 2.01 15.47 0.49
CA THR A 210 2.86 15.39 -0.70
C THR A 210 3.67 16.67 -0.93
N ARG A 211 3.11 17.88 -0.64
CA ARG A 211 3.88 19.13 -0.67
C ARG A 211 5.02 19.13 0.35
N GLU A 212 4.77 18.62 1.55
CA GLU A 212 5.80 18.45 2.58
C GLU A 212 6.89 17.49 2.10
N GLU A 213 6.54 16.37 1.49
CA GLU A 213 7.49 15.42 0.91
C GLU A 213 8.34 16.06 -0.20
N VAL A 214 7.73 16.77 -1.15
CA VAL A 214 8.48 17.51 -2.19
C VAL A 214 9.45 18.51 -1.56
N SER A 215 9.03 19.23 -0.51
CA SER A 215 9.91 20.16 0.22
C SER A 215 11.08 19.44 0.88
N LEU A 216 10.85 18.30 1.53
CA LEU A 216 11.90 17.47 2.13
C LEU A 216 12.89 16.97 1.08
N LEU A 217 12.40 16.53 -0.09
CA LEU A 217 13.24 16.05 -1.19
C LEU A 217 14.05 17.15 -1.85
N LYS A 218 13.57 18.40 -1.87
CA LYS A 218 14.35 19.58 -2.30
C LYS A 218 15.38 20.04 -1.26
N GLY A 219 15.24 19.59 -0.02
CA GLY A 219 16.06 19.98 1.13
C GLY A 219 16.98 18.85 1.63
N PRO A 220 17.10 18.69 2.97
CA PRO A 220 18.08 17.81 3.61
C PRO A 220 17.92 16.33 3.25
N VAL A 221 16.69 15.86 3.06
CA VAL A 221 16.43 14.45 2.70
C VAL A 221 16.95 14.17 1.29
N GLY A 222 16.71 15.07 0.33
CA GLY A 222 17.24 14.94 -1.03
C GLY A 222 18.76 14.95 -1.06
N GLN A 223 19.42 15.82 -0.27
CA GLN A 223 20.88 15.82 -0.14
C GLN A 223 21.41 14.51 0.42
N LYS A 224 20.72 13.94 1.43
CA LYS A 224 21.06 12.64 2.00
C LYS A 224 20.90 11.52 0.97
N LEU A 225 19.82 11.53 0.16
CA LEU A 225 19.62 10.58 -0.93
C LEU A 225 20.75 10.67 -1.96
N VAL A 226 21.16 11.87 -2.37
CA VAL A 226 22.31 12.06 -3.28
C VAL A 226 23.58 11.47 -2.71
N THR A 227 23.84 11.66 -1.42
CA THR A 227 25.07 11.17 -0.76
C THR A 227 25.08 9.63 -0.66
N ILE A 228 23.94 9.00 -0.35
CA ILE A 228 23.87 7.57 -0.06
C ILE A 228 23.60 6.74 -1.32
N LEU A 229 22.71 7.19 -2.19
CA LEU A 229 22.19 6.42 -3.33
C LEU A 229 22.53 7.03 -4.70
N GLY A 230 23.12 8.23 -4.72
CA GLY A 230 23.48 8.93 -5.94
C GLY A 230 22.41 9.88 -6.46
N ARG A 231 22.86 10.81 -7.31
CA ARG A 231 22.03 11.91 -7.86
C ARG A 231 20.86 11.39 -8.70
N GLU A 232 21.09 10.40 -9.55
CA GLU A 232 20.07 9.87 -10.45
C GLU A 232 18.84 9.34 -9.67
N ILE A 233 19.07 8.62 -8.57
CA ILE A 233 17.98 8.11 -7.73
C ILE A 233 17.28 9.26 -7.01
N ALA A 234 18.02 10.21 -6.46
CA ALA A 234 17.44 11.36 -5.78
C ALA A 234 16.56 12.21 -6.73
N ASP A 235 17.05 12.51 -7.94
CA ASP A 235 16.32 13.27 -8.95
C ASP A 235 15.07 12.51 -9.42
N SER A 236 15.16 11.19 -9.60
CA SER A 236 14.01 10.34 -9.94
C SER A 236 12.93 10.35 -8.83
N ARG A 237 13.32 10.34 -7.56
CA ARG A 237 12.36 10.41 -6.43
C ARG A 237 11.67 11.77 -6.36
N LEU A 238 12.42 12.84 -6.55
CA LEU A 238 11.86 14.19 -6.61
C LEU A 238 10.88 14.33 -7.78
N ALA A 239 11.26 13.93 -8.99
CA ALA A 239 10.39 13.97 -10.17
C ALA A 239 9.08 13.17 -9.96
N SER A 240 9.17 11.98 -9.36
CA SER A 240 8.00 11.16 -9.03
C SER A 240 7.08 11.85 -8.01
N ALA A 241 7.63 12.48 -6.97
CA ALA A 241 6.85 13.20 -5.97
C ALA A 241 6.18 14.46 -6.56
N GLU A 242 6.89 15.23 -7.40
CA GLU A 242 6.34 16.41 -8.09
C GLU A 242 5.22 16.02 -9.07
N SER A 243 5.41 14.97 -9.85
CA SER A 243 4.40 14.47 -10.78
C SER A 243 3.15 13.96 -10.05
N ARG A 244 3.31 13.27 -8.90
CA ARG A 244 2.20 12.86 -8.04
C ARG A 244 1.48 14.07 -7.46
N GLN A 245 2.20 15.08 -6.99
CA GLN A 245 1.62 16.32 -6.49
C GLN A 245 0.77 17.00 -7.57
N ALA A 246 1.29 17.11 -8.79
CA ALA A 246 0.54 17.70 -9.91
C ALA A 246 -0.74 16.89 -10.23
N ALA A 247 -0.71 15.57 -10.15
CA ALA A 247 -1.87 14.71 -10.37
C ALA A 247 -2.93 14.85 -9.25
N LEU A 248 -2.50 15.08 -8.00
CA LEU A 248 -3.40 15.41 -6.89
C LEU A 248 -4.02 16.80 -7.05
N ASP A 249 -3.22 17.79 -7.43
CA ASP A 249 -3.66 19.19 -7.56
C ASP A 249 -4.63 19.36 -8.77
N SER A 250 -4.46 18.58 -9.84
CA SER A 250 -5.39 18.56 -10.97
C SER A 250 -6.72 17.84 -10.65
N GLY A 251 -6.78 17.07 -9.56
CA GLY A 251 -7.93 16.23 -9.22
C GLY A 251 -8.01 14.93 -10.01
N ASP A 252 -7.01 14.61 -10.82
CA ASP A 252 -6.96 13.36 -11.59
C ASP A 252 -6.63 12.15 -10.72
N LEU A 253 -5.86 12.35 -9.65
CA LEU A 253 -5.48 11.32 -8.69
C LEU A 253 -6.28 11.51 -7.40
N ILE A 254 -6.91 10.44 -6.92
CA ILE A 254 -7.82 10.44 -5.78
C ILE A 254 -7.40 9.37 -4.79
N PRO A 255 -6.63 9.70 -3.75
CA PRO A 255 -6.38 8.77 -2.64
C PRO A 255 -7.65 8.60 -1.81
N CYS A 256 -7.96 7.36 -1.42
CA CYS A 256 -9.17 7.08 -0.62
C CYS A 256 -8.89 6.10 0.51
N TYR A 257 -9.65 6.22 1.60
CA TYR A 257 -9.89 5.11 2.51
C TYR A 257 -11.07 4.27 2.03
N LEU A 258 -10.93 2.96 2.16
CA LEU A 258 -11.99 1.99 1.96
C LEU A 258 -12.24 1.29 3.28
N LYS A 259 -13.50 1.19 3.68
CA LYS A 259 -13.93 0.38 4.81
C LYS A 259 -15.13 -0.46 4.38
N GLY A 260 -15.21 -1.68 4.87
CA GLY A 260 -16.36 -2.55 4.68
C GLY A 260 -16.39 -3.62 5.76
N ARG A 261 -17.57 -4.06 6.13
CA ARG A 261 -17.76 -5.09 7.15
C ARG A 261 -18.32 -6.35 6.51
N ARG A 262 -17.79 -7.51 6.88
CA ARG A 262 -18.47 -8.75 6.52
C ARG A 262 -19.78 -8.87 7.29
N PRO A 263 -20.92 -9.21 6.66
CA PRO A 263 -22.17 -9.52 7.36
C PRO A 263 -21.97 -10.60 8.45
N SER A 264 -22.81 -10.54 9.49
CA SER A 264 -22.79 -11.50 10.62
C SER A 264 -23.28 -12.87 10.21
#